data_61e4752a25130d49ce8b1f93884a5faf
#
_entry.id   61e4752a25130d49ce8b1f93884a5faf
#
_cell.length_a   1.000
_cell.length_b   1.000
_cell.length_c   1.000
_cell.angle_alpha   90.00
_cell.angle_beta   90.00
_cell.angle_gamma   90.00
#
_symmetry.space_group_name_H-M   'P 1'
#
loop_
_entity.id
_entity.type
_entity.pdbx_description
1 polymer ?
#
loop_
_entity_poly.entity_id
_entity_poly.type
_entity_poly.pdbx_seq_one_letter_code
_entity_poly.pdbx_strand_id
1 'polypeptide(L)'
;MLLAVALIVLAAAWRVAGAHTPALANFAPLMALAFCGAVYLQDRRLWAVPFVALAASDLYLDHYYSATFGEGWAWPSAVLRLLCFAVALPIGLAVAARKSWLTLGAGALTASLAFYVLTNTDAWLRDPYYPANLAGWLQALTVGRPEFPPTWMFFRNTLASDLLFTGLFAFTLELAARRAGRPSLLAART
;
A
#
# COMPACT_ATOMS: atom_id res chain seq x y z
N MET A 1 -1.83 -20.17 -10.80
CA MET A 1 -3.04 -19.96 -10.00
C MET A 1 -2.78 -20.18 -8.51
N LEU A 2 -2.26 -21.32 -8.06
CA LEU A 2 -2.00 -21.63 -6.64
C LEU A 2 -1.08 -20.59 -5.95
N LEU A 3 0.02 -20.18 -6.60
CA LEU A 3 0.94 -19.16 -6.06
C LEU A 3 0.23 -17.81 -5.86
N ALA A 4 -0.61 -17.37 -6.79
CA ALA A 4 -1.35 -16.12 -6.66
C ALA A 4 -2.33 -16.16 -5.47
N VAL A 5 -3.05 -17.27 -5.30
CA VAL A 5 -3.93 -17.48 -4.16
C VAL A 5 -3.14 -17.47 -2.85
N ALA A 6 -2.00 -18.16 -2.80
CA ALA A 6 -1.13 -18.17 -1.62
C ALA A 6 -0.64 -16.76 -1.26
N LEU A 7 -0.23 -15.97 -2.24
CA LEU A 7 0.20 -14.58 -2.03
C LEU A 7 -0.95 -13.70 -1.52
N ILE A 8 -2.17 -13.85 -2.05
CA ILE A 8 -3.36 -13.14 -1.57
C ILE A 8 -3.61 -13.48 -0.10
N VAL A 9 -3.64 -14.75 0.24
CA VAL A 9 -3.90 -15.22 1.61
C VAL A 9 -2.82 -14.72 2.56
N LEU A 10 -1.55 -14.85 2.21
CA LEU A 10 -0.43 -14.40 3.04
C LEU A 10 -0.44 -12.88 3.26
N ALA A 11 -0.67 -12.10 2.20
CA ALA A 11 -0.69 -10.65 2.29
C ALA A 11 -1.91 -10.15 3.11
N ALA A 12 -3.08 -10.76 2.94
CA ALA A 12 -4.27 -10.44 3.71
C ALA A 12 -4.10 -10.85 5.20
N ALA A 13 -3.59 -12.06 5.46
CA ALA A 13 -3.33 -12.54 6.82
C ALA A 13 -2.29 -11.66 7.55
N TRP A 14 -1.22 -11.26 6.85
CA TRP A 14 -0.22 -10.35 7.41
C TRP A 14 -0.84 -9.00 7.80
N ARG A 15 -1.67 -8.44 6.92
CA ARG A 15 -2.35 -7.16 7.19
C ARG A 15 -3.30 -7.26 8.39
N VAL A 16 -4.06 -8.34 8.48
CA VAL A 16 -4.96 -8.59 9.62
C VAL A 16 -4.16 -8.74 10.91
N ALA A 17 -3.09 -9.54 10.93
CA ALA A 17 -2.23 -9.70 12.10
C ALA A 17 -1.60 -8.37 12.55
N GLY A 18 -1.15 -7.55 11.60
CA GLY A 18 -0.59 -6.22 11.85
C GLY A 18 -1.60 -5.25 12.47
N ALA A 19 -2.87 -5.35 12.10
CA ALA A 19 -3.92 -4.49 12.64
C ALA A 19 -4.20 -4.74 14.14
N HIS A 20 -3.96 -5.96 14.62
CA HIS A 20 -4.06 -6.32 16.05
C HIS A 20 -2.81 -5.91 16.86
N THR A 21 -1.78 -5.41 16.22
CA THR A 21 -0.53 -4.98 16.86
C THR A 21 -0.31 -3.50 16.56
N PRO A 22 -0.59 -2.58 17.49
CA PRO A 22 -0.52 -1.13 17.24
C PRO A 22 0.81 -0.67 16.64
N ALA A 23 1.93 -1.28 17.06
CA ALA A 23 3.25 -0.95 16.52
C ALA A 23 3.42 -1.32 15.03
N LEU A 24 2.65 -2.29 14.52
CA LEU A 24 2.69 -2.79 13.15
C LEU A 24 1.46 -2.36 12.33
N ALA A 25 0.60 -1.51 12.87
CA ALA A 25 -0.56 -1.01 12.14
C ALA A 25 -0.11 -0.39 10.80
N ASN A 26 -0.75 -0.81 9.71
CA ASN A 26 -0.42 -0.43 8.32
C ASN A 26 0.97 -0.89 7.81
N PHE A 27 1.72 -1.70 8.56
CA PHE A 27 2.93 -2.33 8.05
C PHE A 27 2.54 -3.57 7.23
N ALA A 28 2.32 -3.40 5.92
CA ALA A 28 1.85 -4.48 5.04
C ALA A 28 2.45 -4.39 3.64
N PRO A 29 2.72 -5.52 2.96
CA PRO A 29 3.41 -5.55 1.67
C PRO A 29 2.54 -5.15 0.47
N LEU A 30 1.29 -4.75 0.68
CA LEU A 30 0.31 -4.64 -0.40
C LEU A 30 0.68 -3.57 -1.44
N MET A 31 1.05 -2.36 -0.98
CA MET A 31 1.42 -1.26 -1.88
C MET A 31 2.69 -1.61 -2.67
N ALA A 32 3.69 -2.19 -1.99
CA ALA A 32 4.91 -2.67 -2.64
C ALA A 32 4.61 -3.75 -3.69
N LEU A 33 3.68 -4.68 -3.42
CA LEU A 33 3.25 -5.70 -4.39
C LEU A 33 2.55 -5.10 -5.60
N ALA A 34 1.67 -4.10 -5.41
CA ALA A 34 1.00 -3.40 -6.51
C ALA A 34 2.00 -2.63 -7.37
N PHE A 35 2.86 -1.85 -6.72
CA PHE A 35 3.91 -1.06 -7.37
C PHE A 35 4.90 -1.95 -8.13
N CYS A 36 5.50 -2.95 -7.46
CA CYS A 36 6.45 -3.87 -8.09
C CYS A 36 5.78 -4.76 -9.15
N GLY A 37 4.51 -5.11 -8.97
CA GLY A 37 3.72 -5.79 -9.99
C GLY A 37 3.71 -5.01 -11.30
N ALA A 38 3.42 -3.71 -11.23
CA ALA A 38 3.44 -2.83 -12.40
C ALA A 38 4.85 -2.61 -12.98
N VAL A 39 5.90 -2.61 -12.12
CA VAL A 39 7.30 -2.44 -12.57
C VAL A 39 7.84 -3.67 -13.30
N TYR A 40 7.54 -4.88 -12.81
CA TYR A 40 8.25 -6.10 -13.23
C TYR A 40 7.40 -7.13 -13.94
N LEU A 41 6.08 -7.22 -13.64
CA LEU A 41 5.25 -8.30 -14.14
C LEU A 41 4.62 -7.94 -15.49
N GLN A 42 4.86 -8.77 -16.50
CA GLN A 42 4.25 -8.63 -17.83
C GLN A 42 2.79 -9.11 -17.84
N ASP A 43 2.46 -10.13 -17.04
CA ASP A 43 1.09 -10.61 -16.90
C ASP A 43 0.28 -9.68 -15.98
N ARG A 44 -0.53 -8.83 -16.63
CA ARG A 44 -1.40 -7.85 -15.93
C ARG A 44 -2.45 -8.50 -15.01
N ARG A 45 -2.76 -9.78 -15.17
CA ARG A 45 -3.67 -10.50 -14.28
C ARG A 45 -3.11 -10.59 -12.86
N LEU A 46 -1.79 -10.66 -12.73
CA LEU A 46 -1.12 -10.67 -11.44
C LEU A 46 -1.18 -9.32 -10.70
N TRP A 47 -1.46 -8.23 -11.42
CA TRP A 47 -1.67 -6.92 -10.79
C TRP A 47 -2.95 -6.88 -9.92
N ALA A 48 -3.90 -7.77 -10.18
CA ALA A 48 -5.11 -7.89 -9.34
C ALA A 48 -4.82 -8.49 -7.96
N VAL A 49 -3.71 -9.25 -7.79
CA VAL A 49 -3.39 -9.95 -6.54
C VAL A 49 -3.40 -9.03 -5.32
N PRO A 50 -2.66 -7.91 -5.27
CA PRO A 50 -2.68 -7.00 -4.13
C PRO A 50 -4.04 -6.32 -3.91
N PHE A 51 -4.82 -6.07 -4.96
CA PHE A 51 -6.17 -5.50 -4.84
C PHE A 51 -7.15 -6.48 -4.20
N VAL A 52 -7.09 -7.75 -4.60
CA VAL A 52 -7.92 -8.81 -4.01
C VAL A 52 -7.52 -9.02 -2.55
N ALA A 53 -6.23 -9.02 -2.23
CA ALA A 53 -5.74 -9.13 -0.86
C ALA A 53 -6.19 -7.93 0.01
N LEU A 54 -6.15 -6.71 -0.54
CA LEU A 54 -6.64 -5.51 0.12
C LEU A 54 -8.15 -5.64 0.40
N ALA A 55 -8.95 -5.93 -0.62
CA ALA A 55 -10.40 -6.05 -0.48
C ALA A 55 -10.80 -7.15 0.51
N ALA A 56 -10.17 -8.33 0.42
CA ALA A 56 -10.45 -9.43 1.33
C ALA A 56 -10.11 -9.10 2.79
N SER A 57 -8.96 -8.43 3.03
CA SER A 57 -8.59 -8.00 4.37
C SER A 57 -9.45 -6.85 4.88
N ASP A 58 -9.89 -5.93 4.01
CA ASP A 58 -10.81 -4.85 4.38
C ASP A 58 -12.15 -5.38 4.88
N LEU A 59 -12.71 -6.42 4.25
CA LEU A 59 -13.95 -7.05 4.69
C LEU A 59 -13.85 -7.50 6.16
N TYR A 60 -12.74 -8.10 6.54
CA TYR A 60 -12.50 -8.52 7.92
C TYR A 60 -12.26 -7.32 8.85
N LEU A 61 -11.40 -6.39 8.47
CA LEU A 61 -11.01 -5.26 9.30
C LEU A 61 -12.15 -4.27 9.53
N ASP A 62 -12.95 -3.99 8.51
CA ASP A 62 -14.11 -3.12 8.63
C ASP A 62 -15.14 -3.74 9.59
N HIS A 63 -15.35 -5.07 9.54
CA HIS A 63 -16.18 -5.77 10.51
C HIS A 63 -15.59 -5.69 11.93
N TYR A 64 -14.30 -5.92 12.07
CA TYR A 64 -13.60 -5.86 13.36
C TYR A 64 -13.68 -4.46 13.98
N TYR A 65 -13.42 -3.40 13.20
CA TYR A 65 -13.49 -2.03 13.68
C TYR A 65 -14.92 -1.60 14.00
N SER A 66 -15.90 -2.03 13.21
CA SER A 66 -17.31 -1.80 13.47
C SER A 66 -17.75 -2.42 14.81
N ALA A 67 -17.36 -3.66 15.05
CA ALA A 67 -17.68 -4.36 16.31
C ALA A 67 -16.96 -3.78 17.53
N THR A 68 -15.73 -3.27 17.34
CA THR A 68 -14.86 -2.83 18.46
C THR A 68 -15.08 -1.35 18.79
N PHE A 69 -15.28 -0.50 17.78
CA PHE A 69 -15.33 0.96 17.93
C PHE A 69 -16.68 1.57 17.56
N GLY A 70 -17.65 0.76 17.13
CA GLY A 70 -18.98 1.22 16.72
C GLY A 70 -19.00 1.97 15.39
N GLU A 71 -17.92 1.91 14.61
CA GLU A 71 -17.83 2.57 13.31
C GLU A 71 -18.61 1.77 12.25
N GLY A 72 -19.60 2.42 11.61
CA GLY A 72 -20.44 1.77 10.60
C GLY A 72 -19.66 1.39 9.34
N TRP A 73 -20.07 0.28 8.70
CA TRP A 73 -19.58 -0.11 7.38
C TRP A 73 -19.88 0.97 6.34
N ALA A 74 -18.84 1.44 5.63
CA ALA A 74 -18.97 2.46 4.60
C ALA A 74 -18.41 1.98 3.24
N TRP A 75 -19.28 1.39 2.40
CA TRP A 75 -18.94 1.00 1.03
C TRP A 75 -18.20 2.07 0.21
N PRO A 76 -18.61 3.36 0.27
CA PRO A 76 -17.90 4.40 -0.47
C PRO A 76 -16.43 4.54 -0.06
N SER A 77 -16.13 4.40 1.23
CA SER A 77 -14.75 4.47 1.73
C SER A 77 -13.91 3.28 1.29
N ALA A 78 -14.49 2.06 1.22
CA ALA A 78 -13.79 0.87 0.72
C ALA A 78 -13.45 1.02 -0.77
N VAL A 79 -14.40 1.47 -1.60
CA VAL A 79 -14.15 1.71 -3.04
C VAL A 79 -13.09 2.78 -3.24
N LEU A 80 -13.20 3.91 -2.51
CA LEU A 80 -12.22 4.98 -2.63
C LEU A 80 -10.82 4.52 -2.20
N ARG A 81 -10.71 3.72 -1.15
CA ARG A 81 -9.44 3.12 -0.69
C ARG A 81 -8.79 2.29 -1.80
N LEU A 82 -9.58 1.48 -2.53
CA LEU A 82 -9.11 0.74 -3.71
C LEU A 82 -8.65 1.67 -4.84
N LEU A 83 -9.39 2.76 -5.10
CA LEU A 83 -9.01 3.75 -6.11
C LEU A 83 -7.71 4.48 -5.73
N CYS A 84 -7.58 4.91 -4.47
CA CYS A 84 -6.34 5.51 -3.96
C CYS A 84 -5.16 4.53 -4.05
N PHE A 85 -5.40 3.25 -3.77
CA PHE A 85 -4.40 2.20 -3.88
C PHE A 85 -3.97 1.97 -5.34
N ALA A 86 -4.86 2.14 -6.30
CA ALA A 86 -4.56 1.97 -7.72
C ALA A 86 -3.51 2.98 -8.25
N VAL A 87 -3.25 4.07 -7.53
CA VAL A 87 -2.19 5.05 -7.87
C VAL A 87 -0.80 4.39 -7.96
N ALA A 88 -0.57 3.27 -7.26
CA ALA A 88 0.66 2.51 -7.38
C ALA A 88 0.96 2.03 -8.81
N LEU A 89 -0.07 1.74 -9.60
CA LEU A 89 0.09 1.19 -10.95
C LEU A 89 0.71 2.18 -11.93
N PRO A 90 0.18 3.40 -12.14
CA PRO A 90 0.80 4.37 -13.05
C PRO A 90 2.19 4.80 -12.60
N ILE A 91 2.44 4.90 -11.28
CA ILE A 91 3.77 5.19 -10.76
C ILE A 91 4.73 4.03 -11.08
N GLY A 92 4.31 2.78 -10.87
CA GLY A 92 5.09 1.60 -11.21
C GLY A 92 5.40 1.52 -12.70
N LEU A 93 4.42 1.80 -13.57
CA LEU A 93 4.62 1.85 -15.03
C LEU A 93 5.63 2.93 -15.45
N ALA A 94 5.59 4.11 -14.82
CA ALA A 94 6.57 5.17 -15.07
C ALA A 94 7.98 4.74 -14.67
N VAL A 95 8.13 4.07 -13.53
CA VAL A 95 9.42 3.51 -13.06
C VAL A 95 9.88 2.36 -13.96
N ALA A 96 8.97 1.56 -14.51
CA ALA A 96 9.31 0.43 -15.39
C ALA A 96 10.10 0.86 -16.63
N ALA A 97 9.95 2.10 -17.08
CA ALA A 97 10.68 2.65 -18.23
C ALA A 97 12.17 2.91 -17.93
N ARG A 98 12.53 3.21 -16.66
CA ARG A 98 13.91 3.55 -16.24
C ARG A 98 14.19 2.97 -14.86
N LYS A 99 14.29 1.65 -14.78
CA LYS A 99 14.50 0.92 -13.51
C LYS A 99 15.91 1.14 -12.95
N SER A 100 15.98 1.61 -11.73
CA SER A 100 17.18 1.67 -10.90
C SER A 100 16.78 1.59 -9.42
N TRP A 101 17.73 1.35 -8.51
CA TRP A 101 17.45 1.39 -7.07
C TRP A 101 16.88 2.74 -6.62
N LEU A 102 17.39 3.83 -7.20
CA LEU A 102 16.89 5.18 -6.89
C LEU A 102 15.46 5.39 -7.38
N THR A 103 15.14 5.02 -8.63
CA THR A 103 13.78 5.18 -9.17
C THR A 103 12.78 4.25 -8.50
N LEU A 104 13.19 3.05 -8.07
CA LEU A 104 12.35 2.16 -7.26
C LEU A 104 12.06 2.77 -5.88
N GLY A 105 13.07 3.27 -5.18
CA GLY A 105 12.87 3.93 -3.88
C GLY A 105 12.02 5.19 -3.99
N ALA A 106 12.28 6.05 -4.98
CA ALA A 106 11.50 7.25 -5.23
C ALA A 106 10.06 6.92 -5.63
N GLY A 107 9.85 5.90 -6.47
CA GLY A 107 8.52 5.43 -6.86
C GLY A 107 7.71 4.87 -5.70
N ALA A 108 8.33 4.03 -4.86
CA ALA A 108 7.70 3.50 -3.65
C ALA A 108 7.31 4.63 -2.68
N LEU A 109 8.22 5.57 -2.41
CA LEU A 109 7.92 6.75 -1.60
C LEU A 109 6.75 7.57 -2.18
N THR A 110 6.75 7.81 -3.49
CA THR A 110 5.69 8.57 -4.16
C THR A 110 4.35 7.84 -4.06
N ALA A 111 4.32 6.53 -4.26
CA ALA A 111 3.09 5.72 -4.14
C ALA A 111 2.54 5.75 -2.71
N SER A 112 3.40 5.53 -1.70
CA SER A 112 3.02 5.59 -0.28
C SER A 112 2.50 6.96 0.12
N LEU A 113 3.18 8.04 -0.31
CA LEU A 113 2.79 9.41 0.00
C LEU A 113 1.47 9.78 -0.68
N ALA A 114 1.30 9.43 -1.95
CA ALA A 114 0.07 9.68 -2.69
C ALA A 114 -1.12 8.96 -2.04
N PHE A 115 -0.97 7.69 -1.71
CA PHE A 115 -2.00 6.91 -1.00
C PHE A 115 -2.36 7.56 0.34
N TYR A 116 -1.35 7.93 1.14
CA TYR A 116 -1.53 8.58 2.43
C TYR A 116 -2.29 9.90 2.34
N VAL A 117 -1.87 10.77 1.44
CA VAL A 117 -2.53 12.08 1.26
C VAL A 117 -3.96 11.91 0.77
N LEU A 118 -4.20 11.03 -0.20
CA LEU A 118 -5.53 10.82 -0.77
C LEU A 118 -6.50 10.25 0.26
N THR A 119 -6.11 9.21 0.99
CA THR A 119 -6.99 8.55 1.98
C THR A 119 -7.28 9.45 3.19
N ASN A 120 -6.31 10.22 3.66
CA ASN A 120 -6.53 11.15 4.78
C ASN A 120 -7.27 12.43 4.34
N THR A 121 -7.16 12.83 3.07
CA THR A 121 -8.00 13.90 2.52
C THR A 121 -9.47 13.44 2.44
N ASP A 122 -9.73 12.18 2.05
CA ASP A 122 -11.09 11.62 2.11
C ASP A 122 -11.63 11.59 3.55
N ALA A 123 -10.81 11.14 4.51
CA ALA A 123 -11.19 11.17 5.92
C ALA A 123 -11.56 12.57 6.39
N TRP A 124 -10.74 13.58 6.06
CA TRP A 124 -11.04 14.98 6.35
C TRP A 124 -12.34 15.47 5.73
N LEU A 125 -12.64 15.07 4.50
CA LEU A 125 -13.87 15.51 3.81
C LEU A 125 -15.15 14.87 4.36
N ARG A 126 -15.06 13.68 4.94
CA ARG A 126 -16.24 12.90 5.36
C ARG A 126 -16.47 12.88 6.85
N ASP A 127 -15.42 13.00 7.65
CA ASP A 127 -15.51 12.90 9.08
C ASP A 127 -15.77 14.30 9.69
N PRO A 128 -16.96 14.53 10.30
CA PRO A 128 -17.32 15.81 10.89
C PRO A 128 -16.45 16.24 12.08
N TYR A 129 -15.61 15.33 12.59
CA TYR A 129 -14.63 15.65 13.62
C TYR A 129 -13.60 16.67 13.14
N TYR A 130 -13.24 16.64 11.85
CA TYR A 130 -12.27 17.57 11.30
C TYR A 130 -12.92 18.87 10.82
N PRO A 131 -12.44 20.04 11.26
CA PRO A 131 -12.91 21.32 10.69
C PRO A 131 -12.70 21.37 9.17
N ALA A 132 -13.68 21.90 8.44
CA ALA A 132 -13.63 22.02 6.97
C ALA A 132 -12.72 23.19 6.53
N ASN A 133 -11.46 23.19 6.96
CA ASN A 133 -10.44 24.20 6.65
C ASN A 133 -9.04 23.56 6.60
N LEU A 134 -8.01 24.36 6.24
CA LEU A 134 -6.64 23.90 6.15
C LEU A 134 -6.11 23.29 7.46
N ALA A 135 -6.47 23.85 8.61
CA ALA A 135 -6.02 23.31 9.89
C ALA A 135 -6.60 21.91 10.15
N GLY A 136 -7.89 21.68 9.82
CA GLY A 136 -8.51 20.35 9.91
C GLY A 136 -7.91 19.36 8.94
N TRP A 137 -7.57 19.77 7.72
CA TRP A 137 -6.85 18.92 6.76
C TRP A 137 -5.46 18.55 7.25
N LEU A 138 -4.69 19.51 7.77
CA LEU A 138 -3.39 19.24 8.38
C LEU A 138 -3.50 18.33 9.61
N GLN A 139 -4.56 18.52 10.42
CA GLN A 139 -4.85 17.64 11.56
C GLN A 139 -5.07 16.19 11.09
N ALA A 140 -5.89 15.97 10.05
CA ALA A 140 -6.13 14.65 9.49
C ALA A 140 -4.84 13.99 8.97
N LEU A 141 -3.93 14.77 8.38
CA LEU A 141 -2.64 14.32 7.89
C LEU A 141 -1.60 14.08 9.01
N THR A 142 -1.78 14.61 10.20
CA THR A 142 -0.73 14.57 11.24
C THR A 142 -1.19 13.82 12.48
N VAL A 143 -1.94 14.47 13.35
CA VAL A 143 -2.33 13.89 14.65
C VAL A 143 -3.58 13.03 14.58
N GLY A 144 -4.45 13.27 13.59
CA GLY A 144 -5.68 12.50 13.45
C GLY A 144 -6.71 12.76 14.55
N ARG A 145 -7.46 11.72 14.89
CA ARG A 145 -8.42 11.69 16.00
C ARG A 145 -7.77 11.20 17.28
N PRO A 146 -8.12 11.73 18.47
CA PRO A 146 -7.47 11.39 19.73
C PRO A 146 -7.71 9.95 20.19
N GLU A 147 -8.74 9.27 19.68
CA GLU A 147 -9.04 7.87 20.01
C GLU A 147 -8.08 6.90 19.35
N PHE A 148 -7.32 7.34 18.35
CA PHE A 148 -6.38 6.53 17.58
C PHE A 148 -4.94 7.04 17.72
N PRO A 149 -3.94 6.21 17.43
CA PRO A 149 -2.57 6.69 17.28
C PRO A 149 -2.46 7.80 16.23
N PRO A 150 -1.50 8.73 16.38
CA PRO A 150 -1.32 9.80 15.40
C PRO A 150 -1.20 9.28 13.97
N THR A 151 -1.86 9.94 13.03
CA THR A 151 -1.92 9.52 11.62
C THR A 151 -0.55 9.36 10.98
N TRP A 152 0.43 10.21 11.34
CA TRP A 152 1.80 10.09 10.84
C TRP A 152 2.49 8.78 11.22
N MET A 153 2.10 8.13 12.33
CA MET A 153 2.65 6.82 12.71
C MET A 153 2.23 5.72 11.73
N PHE A 154 0.99 5.77 11.26
CA PHE A 154 0.52 4.86 10.20
C PHE A 154 1.29 5.06 8.91
N PHE A 155 1.54 6.32 8.52
CA PHE A 155 2.36 6.64 7.35
C PHE A 155 3.79 6.13 7.48
N ARG A 156 4.43 6.35 8.62
CA ARG A 156 5.78 5.82 8.89
C ARG A 156 5.84 4.31 8.66
N ASN A 157 4.87 3.57 9.18
CA ASN A 157 4.81 2.12 9.06
C ASN A 157 4.57 1.69 7.61
N THR A 158 3.63 2.35 6.92
CA THR A 158 3.38 2.12 5.48
C THR A 158 4.65 2.35 4.67
N LEU A 159 5.30 3.51 4.84
CA LEU A 159 6.51 3.86 4.10
C LEU A 159 7.66 2.88 4.37
N ALA A 160 7.89 2.53 5.65
CA ALA A 160 8.92 1.56 6.02
C ALA A 160 8.65 0.20 5.39
N SER A 161 7.40 -0.27 5.42
CA SER A 161 6.95 -1.49 4.77
C SER A 161 7.16 -1.45 3.26
N ASP A 162 6.71 -0.39 2.60
CA ASP A 162 6.77 -0.28 1.15
C ASP A 162 8.20 -0.22 0.63
N LEU A 163 9.09 0.50 1.31
CA LEU A 163 10.51 0.52 0.96
C LEU A 163 11.18 -0.84 1.19
N LEU A 164 10.90 -1.49 2.32
CA LEU A 164 11.45 -2.81 2.64
C LEU A 164 11.00 -3.85 1.62
N PHE A 165 9.69 -3.98 1.39
CA PHE A 165 9.16 -5.01 0.49
C PHE A 165 9.46 -4.72 -0.97
N THR A 166 9.51 -3.46 -1.40
CA THR A 166 10.00 -3.09 -2.74
C THR A 166 11.46 -3.51 -2.92
N GLY A 167 12.31 -3.23 -1.93
CA GLY A 167 13.70 -3.65 -1.94
C GLY A 167 13.86 -5.16 -1.99
N LEU A 168 13.14 -5.90 -1.15
CA LEU A 168 13.16 -7.37 -1.11
C LEU A 168 12.66 -7.98 -2.43
N PHE A 169 11.59 -7.44 -2.99
CA PHE A 169 11.03 -7.91 -4.26
C PHE A 169 12.03 -7.70 -5.40
N ALA A 170 12.57 -6.49 -5.54
CA ALA A 170 13.55 -6.15 -6.55
C ALA A 170 14.83 -7.00 -6.40
N PHE A 171 15.35 -7.12 -5.18
CA PHE A 171 16.53 -7.93 -4.89
C PHE A 171 16.33 -9.41 -5.26
N THR A 172 15.17 -9.97 -4.91
CA THR A 172 14.84 -11.38 -5.21
C THR A 172 14.79 -11.64 -6.71
N LEU A 173 14.15 -10.73 -7.47
CA LEU A 173 14.08 -10.84 -8.93
C LEU A 173 15.44 -10.66 -9.59
N GLU A 174 16.24 -9.71 -9.10
CA GLU A 174 17.60 -9.47 -9.59
C GLU A 174 18.51 -10.70 -9.35
N LEU A 175 18.42 -11.28 -8.14
CA LEU A 175 19.16 -12.51 -7.81
C LEU A 175 18.73 -13.69 -8.71
N ALA A 176 17.42 -13.85 -8.93
CA ALA A 176 16.89 -14.89 -9.81
C ALA A 176 17.36 -14.70 -11.27
N ALA A 177 17.37 -13.45 -11.76
CA ALA A 177 17.87 -13.14 -13.10
C ALA A 177 19.36 -13.49 -13.24
N ARG A 178 20.19 -13.08 -12.27
CA ARG A 178 21.63 -13.39 -12.26
C ARG A 178 21.90 -14.89 -12.22
N ARG A 179 21.19 -15.64 -11.37
CA ARG A 179 21.33 -17.11 -11.30
C ARG A 179 20.91 -17.80 -12.58
N ALA A 180 19.98 -17.21 -13.34
CA ALA A 180 19.56 -17.72 -14.65
C ALA A 180 20.46 -17.25 -15.81
N GLY A 181 21.59 -16.58 -15.55
CA GLY A 181 22.48 -16.02 -16.57
C GLY A 181 21.85 -14.87 -17.38
N ARG A 182 20.78 -14.25 -16.88
CA ARG A 182 20.09 -13.13 -17.55
C ARG A 182 20.73 -11.79 -17.15
N PRO A 183 20.67 -10.77 -18.03
CA PRO A 183 21.14 -9.43 -17.69
C PRO A 183 20.37 -8.87 -16.50
N SER A 184 21.00 -7.93 -15.78
CA SER A 184 20.37 -7.22 -14.67
C SER A 184 19.06 -6.57 -15.11
N LEU A 185 18.00 -6.76 -14.33
CA LEU A 185 16.70 -6.14 -14.56
C LEU A 185 16.69 -4.64 -14.23
N LEU A 186 17.71 -4.20 -13.47
CA LEU A 186 17.90 -2.81 -13.04
C LEU A 186 18.95 -2.07 -13.89
N ALA A 187 19.59 -2.75 -14.82
CA ALA A 187 20.46 -2.07 -15.78
C ALA A 187 19.59 -1.21 -16.70
N ALA A 188 19.90 0.09 -16.78
CA ALA A 188 19.28 0.98 -17.74
C ALA A 188 19.44 0.35 -19.15
N ARG A 189 18.34 0.17 -19.85
CA ARG A 189 18.41 -0.10 -21.29
C ARG A 189 18.97 1.18 -21.91
N THR A 190 20.27 1.16 -22.22
CA THR A 190 20.94 2.17 -23.05
C THR A 190 20.32 2.16 -24.45
#